data_7037254b3b4cc8b71cdadc8c088177e8
#
_entry.id   7037254b3b4cc8b71cdadc8c088177e8
#
_cell.length_a   1.000
_cell.length_b   1.000
_cell.length_c   1.000
_cell.angle_alpha   90.00
_cell.angle_beta   90.00
_cell.angle_gamma   90.00
#
_symmetry.space_group_name_H-M   'P 1'
#
loop_
_entity.id
_entity.type
_entity.pdbx_description
1 polymer ?
#
loop_
_entity_poly.entity_id
_entity_poly.type
_entity_poly.pdbx_seq_one_letter_code
_entity_poly.pdbx_strand_id
1 'polypeptide(L)'
;DQMITLAIPPKSLSMESAKDLVSEFSNTFLFETEGEMLSTFLELIEDADVLSGWNSEGYDIPYTVNRTIRILSKDDTRKFCLFGQYPKKRTFERFGSEQNTYDLIGRQHLDYMQLYRKYTYEERHSYALDAIGEYELNERKVQYEGTLDQLYNQDFKKFIDYNRQDTALLDKLDKKLRFIDLSNELAHANTVLLATTMGAVAVTEQAIINEAHDQGLIVPNRKHHGDEERVRAAGAYVATPKRGLHDWVGSIDLNSLYPSIIRSLNMAPETIVGQLRMSMTEKHIASRIESGATFAGAWEGMFGTLEYKAVMDMDVGTEITIDWELGGDDTLSAADVWRLIFDSNKPWILTANGTILTHEKKGVVPGLLERWYTERQEIQAKMRTCEGEERAFWDKRQLVKKINLNSLYGAILNPGCRFFDHRIGQSTTLTGRAIAKHMSAKVNELLTGEYDHTGDCIVYGDTDSVYFSAWPVIKDDVSSGKMDWGKEQCIQLYDQLGEAVNETFPSFMETAFHTTRKHGEIMAGAREVVALKGLFITKKRYAALVIDNEGQRFDIDGKLGKMKAM
;
A
#
# COMPACT_ATOMS: atom_id res chain seq x y z
N ASP A 1 -33.24 6.05 -0.46
CA ASP A 1 -32.83 4.65 -0.65
C ASP A 1 -34.09 3.79 -0.80
N GLN A 2 -34.24 3.11 -1.92
CA GLN A 2 -35.36 2.20 -2.19
C GLN A 2 -34.85 0.79 -2.40
N MET A 3 -35.35 -0.15 -1.61
CA MET A 3 -35.15 -1.58 -1.85
C MET A 3 -36.21 -2.06 -2.83
N ILE A 4 -35.80 -2.47 -4.03
CA ILE A 4 -36.67 -3.03 -5.07
C ILE A 4 -36.30 -4.49 -5.26
N THR A 5 -37.30 -5.37 -5.33
CA THR A 5 -37.11 -6.80 -5.59
C THR A 5 -37.90 -7.19 -6.82
N LEU A 6 -37.22 -7.82 -7.79
CA LEU A 6 -37.83 -8.41 -8.98
C LEU A 6 -37.70 -9.91 -8.89
N ALA A 7 -38.79 -10.63 -8.97
CA ALA A 7 -38.75 -12.07 -8.84
C ALA A 7 -39.81 -12.79 -9.72
N ILE A 8 -39.52 -14.04 -10.03
CA ILE A 8 -40.45 -14.96 -10.64
C ILE A 8 -40.78 -16.02 -9.60
N PRO A 9 -42.03 -16.27 -9.26
CA PRO A 9 -42.39 -17.33 -8.33
C PRO A 9 -42.09 -18.71 -8.90
N PRO A 10 -41.81 -19.72 -8.05
CA PRO A 10 -41.66 -21.09 -8.50
C PRO A 10 -42.98 -21.62 -9.14
N LYS A 11 -42.84 -22.49 -10.12
CA LYS A 11 -44.01 -23.05 -10.88
C LYS A 11 -45.05 -23.76 -10.00
N SER A 12 -44.67 -24.16 -8.80
CA SER A 12 -45.55 -24.77 -7.79
C SER A 12 -46.49 -23.80 -7.10
N LEU A 13 -46.22 -22.47 -7.21
CA LEU A 13 -47.01 -21.40 -6.59
C LEU A 13 -47.85 -20.66 -7.64
N SER A 14 -49.12 -20.40 -7.33
CA SER A 14 -49.89 -19.45 -8.13
C SER A 14 -49.37 -18.01 -7.90
N MET A 15 -49.59 -17.13 -8.88
CA MET A 15 -49.19 -15.72 -8.78
C MET A 15 -49.88 -15.02 -7.59
N GLU A 16 -51.14 -15.33 -7.30
CA GLU A 16 -51.90 -14.79 -6.18
C GLU A 16 -51.29 -15.22 -4.84
N SER A 17 -51.03 -16.52 -4.68
CA SER A 17 -50.38 -17.04 -3.46
C SER A 17 -48.99 -16.50 -3.27
N ALA A 18 -48.24 -16.30 -4.35
CA ALA A 18 -46.91 -15.72 -4.28
C ALA A 18 -46.95 -14.23 -3.85
N LYS A 19 -47.93 -13.46 -4.35
CA LYS A 19 -48.14 -12.05 -3.93
C LYS A 19 -48.48 -11.97 -2.45
N ASP A 20 -49.34 -12.84 -1.96
CA ASP A 20 -49.69 -12.88 -0.53
C ASP A 20 -48.46 -13.18 0.34
N LEU A 21 -47.65 -14.17 -0.04
CA LEU A 21 -46.44 -14.54 0.68
C LEU A 21 -45.41 -13.42 0.81
N VAL A 22 -45.28 -12.57 -0.20
CA VAL A 22 -44.29 -11.47 -0.21
C VAL A 22 -44.89 -10.10 0.09
N SER A 23 -46.16 -10.04 0.47
CA SER A 23 -46.90 -8.79 0.72
C SER A 23 -46.28 -7.86 1.78
N GLU A 24 -45.54 -8.45 2.73
CA GLU A 24 -44.82 -7.68 3.76
C GLU A 24 -43.53 -6.99 3.21
N PHE A 25 -43.01 -7.44 2.09
CA PHE A 25 -41.83 -6.86 1.46
C PHE A 25 -42.24 -5.74 0.49
N SER A 26 -42.12 -4.51 0.91
CA SER A 26 -42.40 -3.35 0.07
C SER A 26 -41.58 -3.38 -1.23
N ASN A 27 -42.15 -2.84 -2.32
CA ASN A 27 -41.52 -2.74 -3.64
C ASN A 27 -41.04 -4.11 -4.20
N THR A 28 -41.80 -5.17 -3.96
CA THR A 28 -41.55 -6.49 -4.54
C THR A 28 -42.49 -6.71 -5.73
N PHE A 29 -41.91 -6.89 -6.91
CA PHE A 29 -42.62 -7.09 -8.17
C PHE A 29 -42.43 -8.53 -8.65
N LEU A 30 -43.55 -9.20 -8.90
CA LEU A 30 -43.56 -10.58 -9.39
C LEU A 30 -43.93 -10.62 -10.88
N PHE A 31 -43.20 -11.43 -11.64
CA PHE A 31 -43.36 -11.56 -13.08
C PHE A 31 -43.72 -13.00 -13.48
N GLU A 32 -44.44 -13.15 -14.58
CA GLU A 32 -44.75 -14.47 -15.17
C GLU A 32 -43.58 -15.00 -16.01
N THR A 33 -42.83 -14.09 -16.64
CA THR A 33 -41.73 -14.41 -17.53
C THR A 33 -40.42 -13.73 -17.14
N GLU A 34 -39.31 -14.39 -17.45
CA GLU A 34 -37.97 -13.84 -17.25
C GLU A 34 -37.72 -12.62 -18.15
N GLY A 35 -38.35 -12.62 -19.37
CA GLY A 35 -38.24 -11.49 -20.29
C GLY A 35 -38.80 -10.18 -19.69
N GLU A 36 -40.01 -10.27 -19.11
CA GLU A 36 -40.62 -9.12 -18.43
C GLU A 36 -39.77 -8.64 -17.26
N MET A 37 -39.30 -9.56 -16.42
CA MET A 37 -38.43 -9.22 -15.27
C MET A 37 -37.13 -8.55 -15.72
N LEU A 38 -36.43 -9.09 -16.74
CA LEU A 38 -35.21 -8.50 -17.27
C LEU A 38 -35.45 -7.13 -17.93
N SER A 39 -36.55 -6.96 -18.67
CA SER A 39 -36.91 -5.67 -19.25
C SER A 39 -37.11 -4.61 -18.18
N THR A 40 -37.85 -4.95 -17.12
CA THR A 40 -38.07 -4.05 -15.97
C THR A 40 -36.74 -3.73 -15.25
N PHE A 41 -35.87 -4.74 -15.07
CA PHE A 41 -34.54 -4.51 -14.50
C PHE A 41 -33.72 -3.50 -15.33
N LEU A 42 -33.72 -3.67 -16.65
CA LEU A 42 -32.98 -2.77 -17.56
C LEU A 42 -33.56 -1.33 -17.54
N GLU A 43 -34.86 -1.16 -17.35
CA GLU A 43 -35.49 0.13 -17.16
C GLU A 43 -35.10 0.77 -15.83
N LEU A 44 -35.08 0.00 -14.75
CA LEU A 44 -34.70 0.49 -13.41
C LEU A 44 -33.26 0.97 -13.33
N ILE A 45 -32.35 0.40 -14.11
CA ILE A 45 -30.94 0.83 -14.12
C ILE A 45 -30.66 1.94 -15.15
N GLU A 46 -31.65 2.38 -15.94
CA GLU A 46 -31.43 3.32 -17.05
C GLU A 46 -30.77 4.62 -16.62
N ASP A 47 -31.19 5.19 -15.49
CA ASP A 47 -30.66 6.43 -14.92
C ASP A 47 -29.45 6.24 -13.98
N ALA A 48 -29.01 4.99 -13.77
CA ALA A 48 -27.90 4.74 -12.85
C ALA A 48 -26.55 5.07 -13.49
N ASP A 49 -25.76 5.94 -12.86
CA ASP A 49 -24.38 6.24 -13.27
C ASP A 49 -23.41 5.17 -12.81
N VAL A 50 -23.64 4.58 -11.64
CA VAL A 50 -22.79 3.57 -11.01
C VAL A 50 -23.60 2.32 -10.68
N LEU A 51 -23.11 1.18 -11.09
CA LEU A 51 -23.60 -0.13 -10.66
C LEU A 51 -22.57 -0.77 -9.73
N SER A 52 -23.04 -1.32 -8.62
CA SER A 52 -22.20 -2.01 -7.66
C SER A 52 -22.86 -3.29 -7.17
N GLY A 53 -22.03 -4.23 -6.73
CA GLY A 53 -22.48 -5.50 -6.17
C GLY A 53 -21.29 -6.21 -5.51
N TRP A 54 -21.56 -7.25 -4.73
CA TRP A 54 -20.51 -8.05 -4.10
C TRP A 54 -20.05 -9.19 -5.00
N ASN A 55 -18.82 -9.14 -5.51
CA ASN A 55 -18.28 -10.04 -6.54
C ASN A 55 -19.05 -9.94 -7.88
N SER A 56 -19.63 -8.80 -8.14
CA SER A 56 -20.49 -8.57 -9.30
C SER A 56 -19.74 -8.61 -10.64
N GLU A 57 -18.44 -8.30 -10.64
CA GLU A 57 -17.56 -8.46 -11.79
C GLU A 57 -17.43 -9.93 -12.21
N GLY A 58 -17.35 -10.83 -11.23
CA GLY A 58 -17.20 -12.26 -11.46
C GLY A 58 -18.50 -13.01 -11.72
N TYR A 59 -19.65 -12.47 -11.31
CA TYR A 59 -20.92 -13.20 -11.41
C TYR A 59 -22.07 -12.37 -11.97
N ASP A 60 -22.53 -11.33 -11.27
CA ASP A 60 -23.80 -10.67 -11.60
C ASP A 60 -23.78 -10.02 -12.99
N ILE A 61 -22.73 -9.28 -13.33
CA ILE A 61 -22.62 -8.61 -14.63
C ILE A 61 -22.55 -9.63 -15.79
N PRO A 62 -21.61 -10.60 -15.82
CA PRO A 62 -21.56 -11.54 -16.91
C PRO A 62 -22.80 -12.42 -17.00
N TYR A 63 -23.37 -12.82 -15.86
CA TYR A 63 -24.60 -13.61 -15.85
C TYR A 63 -25.77 -12.84 -16.46
N THR A 64 -26.03 -11.61 -15.97
CA THR A 64 -27.20 -10.83 -16.39
C THR A 64 -27.09 -10.38 -17.84
N VAL A 65 -25.91 -9.95 -18.31
CA VAL A 65 -25.67 -9.62 -19.73
C VAL A 65 -25.92 -10.84 -20.62
N ASN A 66 -25.39 -12.02 -20.28
CA ASN A 66 -25.59 -13.23 -21.05
C ASN A 66 -27.06 -13.70 -21.03
N ARG A 67 -27.77 -13.54 -19.90
CA ARG A 67 -29.21 -13.84 -19.81
C ARG A 67 -30.02 -12.90 -20.69
N THR A 68 -29.70 -11.60 -20.68
CA THR A 68 -30.36 -10.63 -21.55
C THR A 68 -30.19 -10.98 -23.03
N ILE A 69 -28.99 -11.35 -23.47
CA ILE A 69 -28.74 -11.82 -24.84
C ILE A 69 -29.60 -13.01 -25.18
N ARG A 70 -29.76 -13.98 -24.26
CA ARG A 70 -30.42 -15.24 -24.48
C ARG A 70 -31.96 -15.14 -24.44
N ILE A 71 -32.49 -14.31 -23.53
CA ILE A 71 -33.95 -14.24 -23.25
C ILE A 71 -34.60 -13.09 -24.02
N LEU A 72 -33.94 -11.95 -24.11
CA LEU A 72 -34.41 -10.79 -24.88
C LEU A 72 -33.68 -10.76 -26.23
N SER A 73 -32.69 -9.87 -26.36
CA SER A 73 -31.86 -9.81 -27.54
C SER A 73 -30.48 -9.21 -27.22
N LYS A 74 -29.56 -9.30 -28.19
CA LYS A 74 -28.28 -8.59 -28.10
C LYS A 74 -28.47 -7.07 -28.04
N ASP A 75 -29.47 -6.54 -28.75
CA ASP A 75 -29.72 -5.10 -28.78
C ASP A 75 -30.18 -4.56 -27.42
N ASP A 76 -30.93 -5.34 -26.65
CA ASP A 76 -31.37 -4.97 -25.31
C ASP A 76 -30.18 -4.80 -24.33
N THR A 77 -29.05 -5.45 -24.61
CA THR A 77 -27.84 -5.27 -23.77
C THR A 77 -27.27 -3.86 -23.84
N ARG A 78 -27.64 -3.04 -24.80
CA ARG A 78 -27.26 -1.61 -24.86
C ARG A 78 -27.72 -0.84 -23.63
N LYS A 79 -28.83 -1.28 -22.99
CA LYS A 79 -29.35 -0.66 -21.77
C LYS A 79 -28.43 -0.79 -20.55
N PHE A 80 -27.47 -1.73 -20.58
CA PHE A 80 -26.39 -1.77 -19.58
C PHE A 80 -25.36 -0.64 -19.76
N CYS A 81 -25.30 -0.06 -20.94
CA CYS A 81 -24.32 0.96 -21.31
C CYS A 81 -25.04 2.32 -21.50
N LEU A 82 -24.24 3.41 -21.55
CA LEU A 82 -24.71 4.70 -22.00
C LEU A 82 -24.41 4.91 -23.49
N PHE A 83 -24.95 5.97 -24.08
CA PHE A 83 -24.70 6.38 -25.46
C PHE A 83 -24.98 5.31 -26.52
N GLY A 84 -25.91 4.40 -26.24
CA GLY A 84 -26.28 3.32 -27.16
C GLY A 84 -25.18 2.31 -27.48
N GLN A 85 -24.16 2.23 -26.63
CA GLN A 85 -23.05 1.31 -26.80
C GLN A 85 -23.41 -0.10 -26.32
N TYR A 86 -22.64 -1.10 -26.75
CA TYR A 86 -22.73 -2.48 -26.26
C TYR A 86 -21.75 -2.75 -25.14
N PRO A 87 -22.09 -3.63 -24.18
CA PRO A 87 -21.12 -4.15 -23.22
C PRO A 87 -19.95 -4.82 -23.96
N LYS A 88 -18.73 -4.42 -23.61
CA LYS A 88 -17.52 -4.97 -24.22
C LYS A 88 -17.01 -6.15 -23.41
N LYS A 89 -17.01 -7.35 -24.02
CA LYS A 89 -16.48 -8.54 -23.35
C LYS A 89 -14.99 -8.34 -23.05
N ARG A 90 -14.60 -8.62 -21.79
CA ARG A 90 -13.24 -8.61 -21.31
C ARG A 90 -12.91 -9.94 -20.63
N THR A 91 -11.74 -10.49 -20.96
CA THR A 91 -11.19 -11.68 -20.32
C THR A 91 -10.08 -11.29 -19.38
N PHE A 92 -10.03 -11.87 -18.19
CA PHE A 92 -8.98 -11.64 -17.20
C PHE A 92 -8.65 -12.92 -16.45
N GLU A 93 -7.43 -13.04 -15.99
CA GLU A 93 -6.99 -14.19 -15.19
C GLU A 93 -7.20 -13.91 -13.70
N ARG A 94 -7.82 -14.85 -13.01
CA ARG A 94 -8.02 -14.79 -11.56
C ARG A 94 -7.85 -16.17 -10.94
N PHE A 95 -6.96 -16.27 -9.93
CA PHE A 95 -6.63 -17.54 -9.27
C PHE A 95 -6.19 -18.66 -10.24
N GLY A 96 -5.43 -18.30 -11.29
CA GLY A 96 -4.97 -19.27 -12.29
C GLY A 96 -6.03 -19.77 -13.25
N SER A 97 -7.21 -19.16 -13.26
CA SER A 97 -8.29 -19.46 -14.22
C SER A 97 -8.70 -18.23 -15.01
N GLU A 98 -8.98 -18.44 -16.30
CA GLU A 98 -9.50 -17.41 -17.18
C GLU A 98 -10.99 -17.15 -16.87
N GLN A 99 -11.33 -15.89 -16.62
CA GLN A 99 -12.69 -15.44 -16.35
C GLN A 99 -13.13 -14.39 -17.37
N ASN A 100 -14.41 -14.36 -17.64
CA ASN A 100 -15.02 -13.40 -18.57
C ASN A 100 -15.94 -12.45 -17.81
N THR A 101 -15.86 -11.17 -18.13
CA THR A 101 -16.78 -10.13 -17.67
C THR A 101 -17.11 -9.17 -18.82
N TYR A 102 -17.86 -8.13 -18.52
CA TYR A 102 -18.20 -7.08 -19.48
C TYR A 102 -17.90 -5.71 -18.91
N ASP A 103 -17.21 -4.87 -19.69
CA ASP A 103 -17.07 -3.45 -19.42
C ASP A 103 -18.33 -2.75 -19.92
N LEU A 104 -18.99 -2.01 -19.05
CA LEU A 104 -20.22 -1.26 -19.33
C LEU A 104 -19.86 0.14 -19.81
N ILE A 105 -19.87 0.34 -21.12
CA ILE A 105 -19.38 1.59 -21.72
C ILE A 105 -20.23 2.80 -21.31
N GLY A 106 -19.56 3.83 -20.78
CA GLY A 106 -20.21 5.06 -20.30
C GLY A 106 -20.78 4.97 -18.88
N ARG A 107 -21.09 3.77 -18.39
CA ARG A 107 -21.58 3.53 -17.03
C ARG A 107 -20.48 2.90 -16.20
N GLN A 108 -20.37 3.31 -14.95
CA GLN A 108 -19.33 2.77 -14.07
C GLN A 108 -19.84 1.51 -13.36
N HIS A 109 -19.03 0.46 -13.41
CA HIS A 109 -19.25 -0.72 -12.58
C HIS A 109 -18.11 -0.82 -11.56
N LEU A 110 -18.47 -0.81 -10.27
CA LEU A 110 -17.55 -0.92 -9.15
C LEU A 110 -17.91 -2.15 -8.32
N ASP A 111 -17.16 -3.23 -8.48
CA ASP A 111 -17.33 -4.41 -7.63
C ASP A 111 -16.90 -4.09 -6.19
N TYR A 112 -17.85 -4.09 -5.26
CA TYR A 112 -17.62 -3.67 -3.88
C TYR A 112 -16.66 -4.59 -3.12
N MET A 113 -16.60 -5.88 -3.44
CA MET A 113 -15.61 -6.79 -2.90
C MET A 113 -14.18 -6.37 -3.31
N GLN A 114 -14.00 -5.90 -4.55
CA GLN A 114 -12.70 -5.39 -5.00
C GLN A 114 -12.37 -4.06 -4.33
N LEU A 115 -13.33 -3.16 -4.15
CA LEU A 115 -13.15 -1.92 -3.37
C LEU A 115 -12.73 -2.25 -1.93
N TYR A 116 -13.42 -3.20 -1.30
CA TYR A 116 -13.09 -3.64 0.05
C TYR A 116 -11.66 -4.16 0.14
N ARG A 117 -11.25 -5.04 -0.77
CA ARG A 117 -9.87 -5.57 -0.82
C ARG A 117 -8.82 -4.48 -1.04
N LYS A 118 -9.15 -3.48 -1.86
CA LYS A 118 -8.23 -2.41 -2.19
C LYS A 118 -8.00 -1.42 -1.04
N TYR A 119 -9.07 -1.04 -0.34
CA TYR A 119 -9.04 0.02 0.66
C TYR A 119 -8.93 -0.48 2.10
N THR A 120 -8.99 -1.82 2.31
CA THR A 120 -8.74 -2.44 3.60
C THR A 120 -7.32 -3.01 3.65
N TYR A 121 -6.49 -2.49 4.55
CA TYR A 121 -5.09 -2.89 4.65
C TYR A 121 -4.87 -4.23 5.36
N GLU A 122 -5.81 -4.65 6.18
CA GLU A 122 -5.74 -5.91 6.90
C GLU A 122 -6.30 -7.04 6.06
N GLU A 123 -5.56 -8.13 5.95
CA GLU A 123 -6.07 -9.34 5.31
C GLU A 123 -7.18 -9.98 6.15
N ARG A 124 -8.25 -10.41 5.46
CA ARG A 124 -9.36 -11.14 6.07
C ARG A 124 -9.22 -12.63 5.76
N HIS A 125 -9.61 -13.45 6.72
CA HIS A 125 -9.64 -14.91 6.53
C HIS A 125 -10.62 -15.35 5.43
N SER A 126 -11.66 -14.57 5.17
CA SER A 126 -12.63 -14.77 4.11
C SER A 126 -13.16 -13.43 3.59
N TYR A 127 -13.39 -13.35 2.28
CA TYR A 127 -14.03 -12.23 1.60
C TYR A 127 -15.46 -12.56 1.15
N ALA A 128 -16.08 -13.61 1.68
CA ALA A 128 -17.50 -13.86 1.51
C ALA A 128 -18.32 -12.74 2.17
N LEU A 129 -19.42 -12.31 1.54
CA LEU A 129 -20.27 -11.23 2.06
C LEU A 129 -20.73 -11.49 3.50
N ASP A 130 -21.04 -12.73 3.83
CA ASP A 130 -21.42 -13.15 5.19
C ASP A 130 -20.33 -12.88 6.23
N ALA A 131 -19.09 -13.26 5.90
CA ALA A 131 -17.94 -13.06 6.79
C ALA A 131 -17.60 -11.57 6.98
N ILE A 132 -17.68 -10.79 5.91
CA ILE A 132 -17.42 -9.35 5.96
C ILE A 132 -18.57 -8.60 6.65
N GLY A 133 -19.82 -9.01 6.40
CA GLY A 133 -21.00 -8.47 7.11
C GLY A 133 -20.90 -8.69 8.61
N GLU A 134 -20.51 -9.89 9.06
CA GLU A 134 -20.27 -10.17 10.47
C GLU A 134 -19.13 -9.30 11.05
N TYR A 135 -18.01 -9.23 10.34
CA TYR A 135 -16.85 -8.48 10.82
C TYR A 135 -17.12 -6.97 10.90
N GLU A 136 -17.70 -6.39 9.86
CA GLU A 136 -17.90 -4.95 9.79
C GLU A 136 -19.17 -4.46 10.48
N LEU A 137 -20.26 -5.23 10.38
CA LEU A 137 -21.59 -4.80 10.84
C LEU A 137 -22.11 -5.60 12.02
N ASN A 138 -21.46 -6.70 12.38
CA ASN A 138 -21.98 -7.71 13.29
C ASN A 138 -23.35 -8.27 12.83
N GLU A 139 -23.52 -8.34 11.50
CA GLU A 139 -24.71 -8.87 10.84
C GLU A 139 -24.32 -9.96 9.85
N ARG A 140 -25.19 -10.96 9.68
CA ARG A 140 -25.00 -12.10 8.77
C ARG A 140 -26.13 -12.19 7.75
N LYS A 141 -25.91 -13.01 6.72
CA LYS A 141 -26.93 -13.44 5.79
C LYS A 141 -28.02 -14.24 6.50
N VAL A 142 -29.20 -14.28 5.89
CA VAL A 142 -30.28 -15.16 6.35
C VAL A 142 -29.81 -16.61 6.26
N GLN A 143 -29.86 -17.33 7.36
CA GLN A 143 -29.46 -18.74 7.42
C GLN A 143 -30.58 -19.65 6.89
N TYR A 144 -30.23 -20.63 6.05
CA TYR A 144 -31.17 -21.62 5.52
C TYR A 144 -30.50 -22.99 5.42
N GLU A 145 -31.30 -24.03 5.37
CA GLU A 145 -30.82 -25.41 5.18
C GLU A 145 -30.96 -25.83 3.71
N GLY A 146 -30.05 -26.67 3.24
CA GLY A 146 -30.07 -27.21 1.87
C GLY A 146 -29.43 -26.26 0.84
N THR A 147 -29.93 -26.29 -0.40
CA THR A 147 -29.45 -25.47 -1.51
C THR A 147 -30.38 -24.27 -1.79
N LEU A 148 -29.88 -23.25 -2.50
CA LEU A 148 -30.72 -22.10 -2.91
C LEU A 148 -31.89 -22.52 -3.78
N ASP A 149 -31.73 -23.56 -4.63
CA ASP A 149 -32.81 -24.12 -5.43
C ASP A 149 -33.90 -24.77 -4.57
N GLN A 150 -33.50 -25.49 -3.51
CA GLN A 150 -34.44 -26.02 -2.53
C GLN A 150 -35.16 -24.91 -1.78
N LEU A 151 -34.45 -23.88 -1.33
CA LEU A 151 -35.02 -22.71 -0.66
C LEU A 151 -36.06 -22.02 -1.57
N TYR A 152 -35.69 -21.75 -2.84
CA TYR A 152 -36.57 -21.14 -3.82
C TYR A 152 -37.89 -21.94 -4.03
N ASN A 153 -37.82 -23.28 -4.14
CA ASN A 153 -38.96 -24.11 -4.40
C ASN A 153 -39.82 -24.45 -3.16
N GLN A 154 -39.22 -24.46 -1.97
CA GLN A 154 -39.88 -24.90 -0.71
C GLN A 154 -40.31 -23.74 0.18
N ASP A 155 -39.54 -22.63 0.20
CA ASP A 155 -39.83 -21.45 1.03
C ASP A 155 -39.48 -20.16 0.26
N PHE A 156 -40.35 -19.83 -0.68
CA PHE A 156 -40.18 -18.68 -1.57
C PHE A 156 -40.10 -17.36 -0.78
N LYS A 157 -40.86 -17.23 0.31
CA LYS A 157 -40.79 -16.05 1.19
C LYS A 157 -39.40 -15.84 1.77
N LYS A 158 -38.84 -16.89 2.33
CA LYS A 158 -37.49 -16.85 2.90
C LYS A 158 -36.40 -16.65 1.83
N PHE A 159 -36.64 -17.17 0.61
CA PHE A 159 -35.75 -16.90 -0.54
C PHE A 159 -35.71 -15.38 -0.89
N ILE A 160 -36.87 -14.71 -0.89
CA ILE A 160 -36.96 -13.27 -1.10
C ILE A 160 -36.27 -12.50 0.04
N ASP A 161 -36.50 -12.90 1.28
CA ASP A 161 -35.85 -12.30 2.44
C ASP A 161 -34.32 -12.44 2.37
N TYR A 162 -33.82 -13.65 2.04
CA TYR A 162 -32.39 -13.88 1.81
C TYR A 162 -31.79 -12.94 0.76
N ASN A 163 -32.43 -12.80 -0.39
CA ASN A 163 -31.95 -11.92 -1.46
C ASN A 163 -31.94 -10.44 -1.03
N ARG A 164 -32.98 -10.00 -0.32
CA ARG A 164 -33.09 -8.63 0.22
C ARG A 164 -32.02 -8.34 1.27
N GLN A 165 -31.76 -9.32 2.17
CA GLN A 165 -30.71 -9.17 3.18
C GLN A 165 -29.31 -9.06 2.56
N ASP A 166 -29.02 -9.81 1.50
CA ASP A 166 -27.74 -9.71 0.78
C ASP A 166 -27.52 -8.29 0.22
N THR A 167 -28.55 -7.71 -0.37
CA THR A 167 -28.50 -6.34 -0.88
C THR A 167 -28.41 -5.30 0.26
N ALA A 168 -29.18 -5.53 1.33
CA ALA A 168 -29.16 -4.65 2.51
C ALA A 168 -27.79 -4.62 3.21
N LEU A 169 -27.11 -5.78 3.29
CA LEU A 169 -25.75 -5.86 3.82
C LEU A 169 -24.78 -5.00 3.01
N LEU A 170 -24.86 -5.02 1.69
CA LEU A 170 -24.01 -4.22 0.82
C LEU A 170 -24.25 -2.72 1.01
N ASP A 171 -25.51 -2.28 1.05
CA ASP A 171 -25.89 -0.89 1.32
C ASP A 171 -25.36 -0.41 2.68
N LYS A 172 -25.54 -1.22 3.73
CA LYS A 172 -25.01 -0.92 5.07
C LYS A 172 -23.48 -0.87 5.10
N LEU A 173 -22.80 -1.75 4.36
CA LEU A 173 -21.35 -1.73 4.23
C LEU A 173 -20.89 -0.43 3.59
N ASP A 174 -21.52 0.00 2.48
CA ASP A 174 -21.11 1.26 1.85
C ASP A 174 -21.47 2.48 2.71
N LYS A 175 -22.60 2.50 3.39
CA LYS A 175 -22.94 3.56 4.36
C LYS A 175 -21.89 3.70 5.47
N LYS A 176 -21.32 2.59 5.94
CA LYS A 176 -20.27 2.59 6.95
C LYS A 176 -18.90 2.93 6.37
N LEU A 177 -18.48 2.24 5.31
CA LEU A 177 -17.11 2.28 4.76
C LEU A 177 -16.94 3.40 3.72
N ARG A 178 -17.99 3.71 2.96
CA ARG A 178 -18.06 4.77 1.95
C ARG A 178 -16.95 4.66 0.88
N PHE A 179 -16.66 3.47 0.41
CA PHE A 179 -15.60 3.23 -0.56
C PHE A 179 -15.92 3.72 -1.96
N ILE A 180 -17.21 3.83 -2.33
CA ILE A 180 -17.63 4.47 -3.58
C ILE A 180 -17.28 5.96 -3.54
N ASP A 181 -17.59 6.66 -2.47
CA ASP A 181 -17.22 8.07 -2.26
C ASP A 181 -15.71 8.26 -2.26
N LEU A 182 -14.96 7.36 -1.58
CA LEU A 182 -13.50 7.41 -1.56
C LEU A 182 -12.92 7.26 -2.97
N SER A 183 -13.46 6.34 -3.77
CA SER A 183 -13.04 6.18 -5.18
C SER A 183 -13.33 7.44 -5.99
N ASN A 184 -14.48 8.07 -5.78
CA ASN A 184 -14.83 9.31 -6.45
C ASN A 184 -13.88 10.46 -6.07
N GLU A 185 -13.57 10.65 -4.79
CA GLU A 185 -12.58 11.64 -4.34
C GLU A 185 -11.19 11.37 -4.91
N LEU A 186 -10.79 10.08 -5.01
CA LEU A 186 -9.52 9.68 -5.61
C LEU A 186 -9.50 10.00 -7.11
N ALA A 187 -10.61 9.78 -7.83
CA ALA A 187 -10.75 10.12 -9.24
C ALA A 187 -10.58 11.62 -9.49
N HIS A 188 -11.28 12.44 -8.71
CA HIS A 188 -11.19 13.90 -8.78
C HIS A 188 -9.79 14.42 -8.43
N ALA A 189 -9.20 13.93 -7.35
CA ALA A 189 -7.88 14.37 -6.88
C ALA A 189 -6.75 14.11 -7.90
N ASN A 190 -6.91 13.11 -8.78
CA ASN A 190 -5.90 12.73 -9.77
C ASN A 190 -6.37 12.92 -11.22
N THR A 191 -7.56 13.51 -11.45
CA THR A 191 -8.15 13.74 -12.79
C THR A 191 -8.22 12.47 -13.64
N VAL A 192 -8.68 11.38 -13.05
CA VAL A 192 -8.91 10.11 -13.73
C VAL A 192 -10.37 9.71 -13.75
N LEU A 193 -10.76 8.79 -14.63
CA LEU A 193 -12.09 8.21 -14.59
C LEU A 193 -12.28 7.35 -13.34
N LEU A 194 -13.50 7.25 -12.85
CA LEU A 194 -13.83 6.48 -11.66
C LEU A 194 -13.37 5.00 -11.76
N ALA A 195 -13.55 4.34 -12.91
CA ALA A 195 -13.06 2.99 -13.15
C ALA A 195 -11.52 2.89 -13.08
N THR A 196 -10.81 3.95 -13.45
CA THR A 196 -9.34 3.98 -13.42
C THR A 196 -8.80 3.94 -11.99
N THR A 197 -9.59 4.36 -11.01
CA THR A 197 -9.17 4.37 -9.60
C THR A 197 -8.80 2.99 -9.08
N MET A 198 -9.27 1.91 -9.71
CA MET A 198 -8.89 0.55 -9.35
C MET A 198 -7.43 0.22 -9.70
N GLY A 199 -6.81 0.93 -10.66
CA GLY A 199 -5.42 0.75 -11.09
C GLY A 199 -4.45 1.76 -10.47
N ALA A 200 -3.67 1.35 -9.48
CA ALA A 200 -2.72 2.25 -8.79
C ALA A 200 -1.70 2.89 -9.75
N VAL A 201 -1.20 2.13 -10.73
CA VAL A 201 -0.22 2.62 -11.73
C VAL A 201 -0.83 3.74 -12.57
N ALA A 202 -2.04 3.55 -13.10
CA ALA A 202 -2.70 4.55 -13.94
C ALA A 202 -3.04 5.83 -13.19
N VAL A 203 -3.50 5.71 -11.94
CA VAL A 203 -3.79 6.87 -11.06
C VAL A 203 -2.51 7.66 -10.79
N THR A 204 -1.44 6.98 -10.41
CA THR A 204 -0.14 7.63 -10.11
C THR A 204 0.47 8.26 -11.36
N GLU A 205 0.44 7.55 -12.49
CA GLU A 205 0.93 8.09 -13.77
C GLU A 205 0.23 9.38 -14.13
N GLN A 206 -1.11 9.43 -14.02
CA GLN A 206 -1.87 10.64 -14.31
C GLN A 206 -1.56 11.78 -13.33
N ALA A 207 -1.38 11.48 -12.06
CA ALA A 207 -1.00 12.49 -11.07
C ALA A 207 0.36 13.12 -11.38
N ILE A 208 1.35 12.32 -11.80
CA ILE A 208 2.66 12.82 -12.22
C ILE A 208 2.55 13.65 -13.52
N ILE A 209 1.71 13.21 -14.48
CA ILE A 209 1.44 13.97 -15.72
C ILE A 209 0.86 15.35 -15.37
N ASN A 210 -0.12 15.42 -14.49
CA ASN A 210 -0.71 16.68 -14.06
C ASN A 210 0.34 17.62 -13.46
N GLU A 211 1.14 17.10 -12.52
CA GLU A 211 2.22 17.88 -11.89
C GLU A 211 3.25 18.39 -12.92
N ALA A 212 3.64 17.54 -13.86
CA ALA A 212 4.57 17.93 -14.91
C ALA A 212 3.97 19.04 -15.83
N HIS A 213 2.70 18.92 -16.19
CA HIS A 213 2.00 19.94 -17.00
C HIS A 213 1.84 21.26 -16.24
N ASP A 214 1.54 21.23 -14.94
CA ASP A 214 1.47 22.43 -14.10
C ASP A 214 2.83 23.17 -14.05
N GLN A 215 3.93 22.42 -14.16
CA GLN A 215 5.28 22.98 -14.28
C GLN A 215 5.69 23.33 -15.72
N GLY A 216 4.81 23.18 -16.72
CA GLY A 216 5.09 23.43 -18.12
C GLY A 216 6.04 22.39 -18.78
N LEU A 217 6.15 21.21 -18.20
CA LEU A 217 7.03 20.14 -18.69
C LEU A 217 6.27 19.20 -19.63
N ILE A 218 6.98 18.69 -20.64
CA ILE A 218 6.49 17.68 -21.57
C ILE A 218 6.88 16.30 -21.02
N VAL A 219 5.89 15.42 -20.86
CA VAL A 219 6.12 14.05 -20.40
C VAL A 219 6.51 13.13 -21.57
N PRO A 220 7.38 12.13 -21.34
CA PRO A 220 7.78 11.20 -22.39
C PRO A 220 6.63 10.29 -22.81
N ASN A 221 6.72 9.72 -24.01
CA ASN A 221 5.82 8.65 -24.42
C ASN A 221 6.04 7.40 -23.56
N ARG A 222 4.99 6.59 -23.42
CA ARG A 222 5.10 5.30 -22.74
C ARG A 222 6.05 4.39 -23.52
N LYS A 223 7.08 3.88 -22.87
CA LYS A 223 7.99 2.91 -23.44
C LYS A 223 7.29 1.55 -23.50
N HIS A 224 7.32 0.89 -24.66
CA HIS A 224 6.99 -0.52 -24.74
C HIS A 224 8.27 -1.28 -24.35
N HIS A 225 8.31 -1.77 -23.13
CA HIS A 225 9.33 -2.73 -22.74
C HIS A 225 8.95 -4.06 -23.42
N GLY A 226 9.73 -4.44 -24.44
CA GLY A 226 9.70 -5.79 -24.99
C GLY A 226 10.07 -6.82 -23.93
N ASP A 227 10.28 -8.08 -24.31
CA ASP A 227 10.75 -9.16 -23.42
C ASP A 227 12.20 -8.96 -22.91
N GLU A 228 12.65 -7.72 -22.80
CA GLU A 228 13.91 -7.41 -22.13
C GLU A 228 13.85 -7.95 -20.70
N GLU A 229 14.89 -8.69 -20.31
CA GLU A 229 15.03 -9.31 -19.01
C GLU A 229 14.50 -8.39 -17.91
N ARG A 230 13.51 -8.87 -17.16
CA ARG A 230 12.99 -8.17 -15.99
C ARG A 230 14.12 -7.99 -15.00
N VAL A 231 14.77 -6.84 -15.03
CA VAL A 231 15.81 -6.50 -14.06
C VAL A 231 15.17 -6.58 -12.67
N ARG A 232 15.60 -7.55 -11.87
CA ARG A 232 15.10 -7.71 -10.51
C ARG A 232 15.64 -6.58 -9.65
N ALA A 233 14.76 -5.75 -9.12
CA ALA A 233 15.14 -4.79 -8.08
C ALA A 233 15.40 -5.52 -6.75
N ALA A 234 16.43 -5.07 -6.02
CA ALA A 234 16.66 -5.54 -4.67
C ALA A 234 15.49 -5.16 -3.76
N GLY A 235 14.92 -6.12 -3.05
CA GLY A 235 13.82 -5.87 -2.12
C GLY A 235 14.25 -5.15 -0.84
N ALA A 236 13.27 -4.83 0.02
CA ALA A 236 13.50 -4.23 1.33
C ALA A 236 14.39 -5.08 2.25
N TYR A 237 14.96 -4.44 3.27
CA TYR A 237 15.68 -5.15 4.34
C TYR A 237 14.68 -5.82 5.28
N VAL A 238 14.81 -7.11 5.48
CA VAL A 238 14.07 -7.87 6.49
C VAL A 238 15.07 -8.71 7.28
N ALA A 239 15.31 -8.34 8.52
CA ALA A 239 16.22 -9.02 9.41
C ALA A 239 15.73 -10.45 9.72
N THR A 240 16.66 -11.33 10.09
CA THR A 240 16.28 -12.59 10.71
C THR A 240 15.97 -12.33 12.17
N PRO A 241 14.76 -12.64 12.68
CA PRO A 241 14.44 -12.34 14.05
C PRO A 241 15.24 -13.21 15.03
N LYS A 242 15.58 -12.65 16.18
CA LYS A 242 16.00 -13.43 17.35
C LYS A 242 14.79 -14.21 17.85
N ARG A 243 14.74 -15.50 17.54
CA ARG A 243 13.58 -16.36 17.85
C ARG A 243 13.40 -16.53 19.35
N GLY A 244 12.15 -16.55 19.77
CA GLY A 244 11.80 -16.79 21.16
C GLY A 244 10.91 -15.72 21.76
N LEU A 245 10.70 -15.80 23.06
CA LEU A 245 9.95 -14.85 23.83
C LEU A 245 10.90 -13.78 24.39
N HIS A 246 10.59 -12.53 24.13
CA HIS A 246 11.33 -11.37 24.59
C HIS A 246 10.47 -10.52 25.51
N ASP A 247 11.08 -10.03 26.58
CA ASP A 247 10.42 -9.11 27.53
C ASP A 247 10.63 -7.66 27.10
N TRP A 248 9.65 -6.82 27.38
CA TRP A 248 9.71 -5.37 27.19
C TRP A 248 10.16 -4.96 25.78
N VAL A 249 9.39 -5.39 24.78
CA VAL A 249 9.70 -5.11 23.38
C VAL A 249 9.13 -3.75 22.98
N GLY A 250 9.98 -2.92 22.37
CA GLY A 250 9.58 -1.69 21.70
C GLY A 250 9.72 -1.78 20.19
N SER A 251 9.02 -0.92 19.46
CA SER A 251 9.29 -0.69 18.05
C SER A 251 9.38 0.79 17.70
N ILE A 252 10.29 1.11 16.77
CA ILE A 252 10.36 2.39 16.07
C ILE A 252 10.06 2.12 14.61
N ASP A 253 9.17 2.91 14.03
CA ASP A 253 8.76 2.85 12.63
C ASP A 253 9.11 4.14 11.90
N LEU A 254 9.61 4.03 10.66
CA LEU A 254 9.97 5.16 9.83
C LEU A 254 8.75 5.71 9.08
N ASN A 255 8.47 6.98 9.27
CA ASN A 255 7.33 7.64 8.67
C ASN A 255 7.42 7.66 7.13
N SER A 256 6.56 6.87 6.46
CA SER A 256 6.49 6.82 4.99
C SER A 256 7.88 6.69 4.35
N LEU A 257 8.65 5.66 4.71
CA LEU A 257 10.07 5.49 4.37
C LEU A 257 10.38 5.82 2.90
N TYR A 258 9.76 5.13 1.95
CA TYR A 258 10.09 5.32 0.53
C TYR A 258 9.70 6.71 -0.01
N PRO A 259 8.53 7.27 0.27
CA PRO A 259 8.23 8.68 -0.04
C PRO A 259 9.22 9.66 0.56
N SER A 260 9.66 9.43 1.79
CA SER A 260 10.65 10.28 2.47
C SER A 260 12.03 10.21 1.81
N ILE A 261 12.47 9.01 1.41
CA ILE A 261 13.72 8.82 0.66
C ILE A 261 13.67 9.55 -0.69
N ILE A 262 12.59 9.37 -1.46
CA ILE A 262 12.42 10.00 -2.76
C ILE A 262 12.47 11.54 -2.63
N ARG A 263 11.83 12.10 -1.60
CA ARG A 263 11.85 13.53 -1.31
C ARG A 263 13.23 14.01 -0.85
N SER A 264 13.86 13.29 0.07
CA SER A 264 15.15 13.64 0.67
C SER A 264 16.29 13.62 -0.36
N LEU A 265 16.29 12.66 -1.29
CA LEU A 265 17.32 12.49 -2.30
C LEU A 265 16.91 13.02 -3.68
N ASN A 266 15.79 13.72 -3.78
CA ASN A 266 15.28 14.30 -5.03
C ASN A 266 15.20 13.30 -6.18
N MET A 267 14.70 12.08 -5.90
CA MET A 267 14.70 10.97 -6.87
C MET A 267 13.61 11.11 -7.93
N ALA A 268 14.01 11.36 -9.14
CA ALA A 268 13.14 11.38 -10.33
C ALA A 268 14.00 11.05 -11.58
N PRO A 269 13.40 10.54 -12.67
CA PRO A 269 14.17 10.26 -13.89
C PRO A 269 14.95 11.47 -14.41
N GLU A 270 14.35 12.66 -14.37
CA GLU A 270 14.95 13.91 -14.85
C GLU A 270 16.00 14.51 -13.91
N THR A 271 16.19 13.96 -12.71
CA THR A 271 17.24 14.37 -11.78
C THR A 271 18.46 13.45 -11.82
N ILE A 272 18.44 12.39 -12.59
CA ILE A 272 19.57 11.49 -12.76
C ILE A 272 20.66 12.22 -13.57
N VAL A 273 21.88 12.21 -13.02
CA VAL A 273 23.08 12.77 -13.67
C VAL A 273 23.90 11.65 -14.29
N GLY A 274 24.01 10.52 -13.63
CA GLY A 274 24.76 9.38 -14.08
C GLY A 274 24.66 8.19 -13.15
N GLN A 275 25.30 7.09 -13.56
CA GLN A 275 25.34 5.83 -12.81
C GLN A 275 26.79 5.39 -12.64
N LEU A 276 27.22 5.18 -11.42
CA LEU A 276 28.53 4.59 -11.15
C LEU A 276 28.52 3.10 -11.49
N ARG A 277 29.52 2.66 -12.24
CA ARG A 277 29.84 1.26 -12.42
C ARG A 277 31.27 1.00 -11.93
N MET A 278 31.47 0.01 -11.10
CA MET A 278 32.81 -0.51 -10.86
C MET A 278 33.13 -1.54 -11.93
N SER A 279 34.30 -1.55 -12.49
CA SER A 279 34.72 -2.46 -13.56
C SER A 279 34.58 -3.97 -13.20
N MET A 280 34.50 -4.28 -11.92
CA MET A 280 34.32 -5.64 -11.41
C MET A 280 32.94 -5.88 -10.78
N THR A 281 32.01 -4.92 -10.84
CA THR A 281 30.72 -5.02 -10.12
C THR A 281 29.93 -6.25 -10.55
N GLU A 282 29.77 -6.49 -11.83
CA GLU A 282 29.01 -7.64 -12.35
C GLU A 282 29.63 -8.97 -11.90
N LYS A 283 30.95 -9.10 -11.97
CA LYS A 283 31.68 -10.30 -11.51
C LYS A 283 31.52 -10.49 -10.00
N HIS A 284 31.60 -9.42 -9.23
CA HIS A 284 31.44 -9.47 -7.77
C HIS A 284 30.01 -9.88 -7.39
N ILE A 285 29.00 -9.28 -8.01
CA ILE A 285 27.59 -9.64 -7.78
C ILE A 285 27.33 -11.09 -8.18
N ALA A 286 27.80 -11.54 -9.33
CA ALA A 286 27.67 -12.93 -9.77
C ALA A 286 28.33 -13.89 -8.78
N SER A 287 29.56 -13.62 -8.34
CA SER A 287 30.28 -14.43 -7.35
C SER A 287 29.54 -14.51 -6.01
N ARG A 288 28.95 -13.43 -5.53
CA ARG A 288 28.16 -13.44 -4.28
C ARG A 288 26.87 -14.24 -4.43
N ILE A 289 26.21 -14.17 -5.57
CA ILE A 289 25.01 -14.99 -5.85
C ILE A 289 25.39 -16.47 -5.94
N GLU A 290 26.47 -16.81 -6.62
CA GLU A 290 27.00 -18.18 -6.71
C GLU A 290 27.40 -18.74 -5.32
N SER A 291 27.88 -17.88 -4.43
CA SER A 291 28.19 -18.26 -3.04
C SER A 291 26.95 -18.36 -2.14
N GLY A 292 25.74 -18.20 -2.68
CA GLY A 292 24.47 -18.37 -1.97
C GLY A 292 23.86 -17.09 -1.40
N ALA A 293 24.39 -15.92 -1.74
CA ALA A 293 23.76 -14.65 -1.37
C ALA A 293 22.45 -14.44 -2.14
N THR A 294 21.46 -13.86 -1.49
CA THR A 294 20.27 -13.35 -2.20
C THR A 294 20.68 -12.22 -3.14
N PHE A 295 19.88 -11.96 -4.18
CA PHE A 295 20.15 -10.83 -5.09
C PHE A 295 20.31 -9.51 -4.33
N ALA A 296 19.40 -9.20 -3.39
CA ALA A 296 19.51 -8.03 -2.55
C ALA A 296 20.78 -8.04 -1.67
N GLY A 297 21.13 -9.19 -1.08
CA GLY A 297 22.34 -9.36 -0.29
C GLY A 297 23.63 -9.26 -1.10
N ALA A 298 23.61 -9.64 -2.39
CA ALA A 298 24.76 -9.49 -3.27
C ALA A 298 25.09 -8.00 -3.56
N TRP A 299 24.08 -7.16 -3.62
CA TRP A 299 24.23 -5.70 -3.80
C TRP A 299 24.52 -4.95 -2.50
N GLU A 300 24.27 -5.59 -1.36
CA GLU A 300 24.46 -4.98 -0.05
C GLU A 300 25.95 -4.71 0.21
N GLY A 301 26.27 -3.50 0.59
CA GLY A 301 27.64 -3.06 0.85
C GLY A 301 28.44 -2.62 -0.40
N MET A 302 27.93 -2.84 -1.62
CA MET A 302 28.65 -2.40 -2.83
C MET A 302 28.61 -0.90 -3.04
N PHE A 303 27.47 -0.28 -2.71
CA PHE A 303 27.23 1.15 -2.87
C PHE A 303 26.65 1.78 -1.60
N GLY A 304 26.74 1.11 -0.48
CA GLY A 304 26.50 1.73 0.83
C GLY A 304 27.51 2.86 1.01
N THR A 305 27.04 4.07 1.12
CA THR A 305 27.87 5.26 0.98
C THR A 305 29.00 5.36 1.98
N LEU A 306 28.83 4.90 3.22
CA LEU A 306 29.93 4.86 4.19
C LEU A 306 31.00 3.86 3.78
N GLU A 307 30.61 2.67 3.32
CA GLU A 307 31.54 1.63 2.87
C GLU A 307 32.18 2.02 1.52
N TYR A 308 31.40 2.60 0.61
CA TYR A 308 31.87 3.07 -0.68
C TYR A 308 32.84 4.26 -0.50
N LYS A 309 32.55 5.16 0.41
CA LYS A 309 33.44 6.25 0.81
C LYS A 309 34.77 5.70 1.33
N ALA A 310 34.75 4.70 2.20
CA ALA A 310 35.95 4.06 2.71
C ALA A 310 36.78 3.37 1.60
N VAL A 311 36.12 2.71 0.66
CA VAL A 311 36.80 2.08 -0.50
C VAL A 311 37.41 3.12 -1.42
N MET A 312 36.69 4.18 -1.74
CA MET A 312 37.22 5.27 -2.57
C MET A 312 38.39 6.03 -1.92
N ASP A 313 38.36 6.17 -0.60
CA ASP A 313 39.42 6.88 0.15
C ASP A 313 40.69 6.00 0.32
N MET A 314 40.54 4.68 0.36
CA MET A 314 41.64 3.75 0.60
C MET A 314 42.30 3.19 -0.65
N ASP A 315 41.61 3.11 -1.78
CA ASP A 315 42.10 2.44 -3.01
C ASP A 315 42.24 3.41 -4.18
N VAL A 316 43.40 4.06 -4.25
CA VAL A 316 43.75 5.04 -5.30
C VAL A 316 43.82 4.38 -6.69
N GLY A 317 43.95 3.06 -6.78
CA GLY A 317 44.14 2.32 -8.02
C GLY A 317 42.86 1.72 -8.63
N THR A 318 41.74 1.75 -7.92
CA THR A 318 40.48 1.22 -8.46
C THR A 318 39.90 2.17 -9.50
N GLU A 319 39.61 1.62 -10.67
CA GLU A 319 38.93 2.36 -11.75
C GLU A 319 37.41 2.24 -11.60
N ILE A 320 36.72 3.37 -11.74
CA ILE A 320 35.27 3.48 -11.68
C ILE A 320 34.79 4.13 -12.97
N THR A 321 33.84 3.48 -13.62
CA THR A 321 33.16 4.03 -14.79
C THR A 321 31.88 4.74 -14.37
N ILE A 322 31.66 5.93 -14.88
CA ILE A 322 30.43 6.71 -14.74
C ILE A 322 29.74 6.71 -16.11
N ASP A 323 28.54 6.15 -16.18
CA ASP A 323 27.65 6.34 -17.33
C ASP A 323 26.87 7.64 -17.14
N TRP A 324 27.07 8.61 -18.01
CA TRP A 324 26.37 9.89 -17.93
C TRP A 324 24.99 9.82 -18.59
N GLU A 325 23.99 10.43 -17.96
CA GLU A 325 22.61 10.45 -18.49
C GLU A 325 22.50 11.16 -19.85
N LEU A 326 23.33 12.16 -20.09
CA LEU A 326 23.37 12.88 -21.36
C LEU A 326 24.16 12.16 -22.46
N GLY A 327 24.65 10.96 -22.18
CA GLY A 327 25.40 10.10 -23.07
C GLY A 327 26.91 10.16 -22.87
N GLY A 328 27.58 9.05 -23.22
CA GLY A 328 29.01 8.83 -22.97
C GLY A 328 29.28 8.23 -21.60
N ASP A 329 30.51 7.79 -21.42
CA ASP A 329 31.03 7.26 -20.15
C ASP A 329 32.44 7.78 -19.90
N ASP A 330 32.80 7.93 -18.65
CA ASP A 330 34.14 8.27 -18.19
C ASP A 330 34.64 7.21 -17.23
N THR A 331 35.86 6.73 -17.44
CA THR A 331 36.53 5.85 -16.48
C THR A 331 37.63 6.63 -15.77
N LEU A 332 37.48 6.76 -14.45
CA LEU A 332 38.33 7.59 -13.59
C LEU A 332 38.84 6.74 -12.41
N SER A 333 39.92 7.21 -11.76
CA SER A 333 40.32 6.61 -10.49
C SER A 333 39.26 6.85 -9.39
N ALA A 334 39.16 5.95 -8.43
CA ALA A 334 38.26 6.12 -7.29
C ALA A 334 38.45 7.47 -6.58
N ALA A 335 39.70 7.92 -6.46
CA ALA A 335 40.04 9.22 -5.87
C ALA A 335 39.51 10.40 -6.68
N ASP A 336 39.54 10.31 -8.02
CA ASP A 336 39.01 11.38 -8.87
C ASP A 336 37.47 11.40 -8.88
N VAL A 337 36.83 10.22 -8.85
CA VAL A 337 35.36 10.12 -8.68
C VAL A 337 34.94 10.68 -7.33
N TRP A 338 35.71 10.42 -6.26
CA TRP A 338 35.47 11.00 -4.96
C TRP A 338 35.48 12.54 -5.01
N ARG A 339 36.56 13.11 -5.56
CA ARG A 339 36.68 14.58 -5.70
C ARG A 339 35.56 15.16 -6.55
N LEU A 340 35.18 14.46 -7.61
CA LEU A 340 34.13 14.89 -8.52
C LEU A 340 32.75 14.94 -7.85
N ILE A 341 32.43 14.01 -6.97
CA ILE A 341 31.11 13.91 -6.32
C ILE A 341 31.08 14.68 -4.99
N PHE A 342 32.08 14.49 -4.13
CA PHE A 342 32.03 14.97 -2.75
C PHE A 342 32.82 16.27 -2.49
N ASP A 343 33.88 16.52 -3.22
CA ASP A 343 34.73 17.72 -3.04
C ASP A 343 34.43 18.82 -4.06
N SER A 344 33.63 18.54 -5.09
CA SER A 344 33.14 19.55 -6.01
C SER A 344 31.91 20.25 -5.40
N ASN A 345 31.79 21.56 -5.58
CA ASN A 345 30.61 22.32 -5.15
C ASN A 345 29.35 22.00 -5.99
N LYS A 346 29.25 20.81 -6.59
CA LYS A 346 28.09 20.39 -7.36
C LYS A 346 27.02 19.86 -6.40
N PRO A 347 25.75 20.20 -6.60
CA PRO A 347 24.66 19.74 -5.74
C PRO A 347 24.28 18.29 -6.08
N TRP A 348 25.26 17.41 -6.07
CA TRP A 348 25.09 16.00 -6.43
C TRP A 348 24.93 15.14 -5.19
N ILE A 349 24.13 14.08 -5.35
CA ILE A 349 23.82 13.08 -4.34
C ILE A 349 24.23 11.74 -4.89
N LEU A 350 24.80 10.89 -4.06
CA LEU A 350 25.08 9.49 -4.40
C LEU A 350 24.14 8.58 -3.62
N THR A 351 23.33 7.80 -4.34
CA THR A 351 22.43 6.81 -3.74
C THR A 351 23.14 5.50 -3.44
N ALA A 352 22.51 4.64 -2.64
CA ALA A 352 23.12 3.37 -2.22
C ALA A 352 23.38 2.36 -3.35
N ASN A 353 22.84 2.55 -4.56
CA ASN A 353 23.15 1.75 -5.74
C ASN A 353 24.08 2.46 -6.74
N GLY A 354 24.70 3.57 -6.34
CA GLY A 354 25.64 4.31 -7.20
C GLY A 354 24.99 5.22 -8.23
N THR A 355 23.70 5.49 -8.17
CA THR A 355 23.05 6.50 -9.01
C THR A 355 23.39 7.88 -8.50
N ILE A 356 23.90 8.75 -9.37
CA ILE A 356 24.16 10.16 -9.08
C ILE A 356 22.91 10.95 -9.44
N LEU A 357 22.38 11.68 -8.46
CA LEU A 357 21.23 12.58 -8.64
C LEU A 357 21.66 14.03 -8.39
N THR A 358 20.82 14.99 -8.77
CA THR A 358 21.09 16.42 -8.53
C THR A 358 19.96 17.10 -7.76
N HIS A 359 20.34 18.07 -6.92
CA HIS A 359 19.41 19.01 -6.28
C HIS A 359 19.30 20.37 -7.02
N GLU A 360 19.91 20.53 -8.20
CA GLU A 360 19.81 21.80 -8.96
C GLU A 360 18.37 22.21 -9.24
N LYS A 361 17.55 21.23 -9.57
CA LYS A 361 16.11 21.41 -9.80
C LYS A 361 15.34 20.39 -8.97
N LYS A 362 14.21 20.82 -8.43
CA LYS A 362 13.27 19.89 -7.79
C LYS A 362 12.67 18.97 -8.84
N GLY A 363 12.80 17.67 -8.65
CA GLY A 363 12.15 16.67 -9.52
C GLY A 363 10.63 16.70 -9.40
N VAL A 364 9.92 16.32 -10.46
CA VAL A 364 8.44 16.30 -10.49
C VAL A 364 7.88 15.36 -9.41
N VAL A 365 8.42 14.14 -9.32
CA VAL A 365 7.96 13.14 -8.34
C VAL A 365 8.21 13.58 -6.90
N PRO A 366 9.43 14.02 -6.51
CA PRO A 366 9.66 14.57 -5.17
C PRO A 366 8.78 15.79 -4.84
N GLY A 367 8.57 16.69 -5.80
CA GLY A 367 7.71 17.85 -5.66
C GLY A 367 6.26 17.47 -5.38
N LEU A 368 5.73 16.53 -6.15
CA LEU A 368 4.38 15.98 -5.98
C LEU A 368 4.20 15.31 -4.60
N LEU A 369 5.17 14.49 -4.18
CA LEU A 369 5.14 13.84 -2.87
C LEU A 369 5.18 14.85 -1.72
N GLU A 370 5.99 15.89 -1.84
CA GLU A 370 6.06 16.97 -0.83
C GLU A 370 4.73 17.72 -0.73
N ARG A 371 4.12 18.06 -1.87
CA ARG A 371 2.81 18.68 -1.91
C ARG A 371 1.75 17.80 -1.25
N TRP A 372 1.65 16.52 -1.62
CA TRP A 372 0.68 15.61 -1.02
C TRP A 372 0.89 15.40 0.48
N TYR A 373 2.14 15.36 0.93
CA TYR A 373 2.45 15.23 2.34
C TYR A 373 2.00 16.46 3.13
N THR A 374 2.30 17.67 2.63
CA THR A 374 1.88 18.94 3.24
C THR A 374 0.36 19.06 3.27
N GLU A 375 -0.30 18.84 2.14
CA GLU A 375 -1.76 18.86 2.05
C GLU A 375 -2.41 17.87 3.02
N ARG A 376 -1.82 16.68 3.17
CA ARG A 376 -2.31 15.69 4.15
C ARG A 376 -2.21 16.19 5.58
N GLN A 377 -1.10 16.81 5.95
CA GLN A 377 -0.93 17.38 7.29
C GLN A 377 -1.94 18.51 7.57
N GLU A 378 -2.17 19.38 6.60
CA GLU A 378 -3.17 20.46 6.69
C GLU A 378 -4.59 19.89 6.85
N ILE A 379 -4.95 18.87 6.06
CA ILE A 379 -6.24 18.19 6.15
C ILE A 379 -6.41 17.52 7.51
N GLN A 380 -5.36 16.83 8.01
CA GLN A 380 -5.40 16.20 9.33
C GLN A 380 -5.55 17.23 10.47
N ALA A 381 -4.88 18.38 10.36
CA ALA A 381 -5.04 19.46 11.33
C ALA A 381 -6.50 19.98 11.33
N LYS A 382 -7.08 20.16 10.16
CA LYS A 382 -8.48 20.58 10.01
C LYS A 382 -9.45 19.53 10.54
N MET A 383 -9.23 18.25 10.22
CA MET A 383 -10.04 17.12 10.71
C MET A 383 -10.09 17.05 12.24
N ARG A 384 -9.02 17.43 12.93
CA ARG A 384 -8.97 17.44 14.42
C ARG A 384 -9.88 18.49 15.04
N THR A 385 -10.24 19.53 14.30
CA THR A 385 -11.13 20.61 14.75
C THR A 385 -12.58 20.41 14.36
N CYS A 386 -12.90 19.35 13.60
CA CYS A 386 -14.24 19.05 13.10
C CYS A 386 -14.84 17.82 13.77
N GLU A 387 -16.18 17.72 13.79
CA GLU A 387 -16.94 16.59 14.31
C GLU A 387 -17.99 16.12 13.28
N GLY A 388 -18.57 14.93 13.51
CA GLY A 388 -19.67 14.40 12.71
C GLY A 388 -19.33 14.24 11.22
N GLU A 389 -20.24 14.69 10.34
CA GLU A 389 -20.10 14.54 8.89
C GLU A 389 -18.91 15.34 8.31
N GLU A 390 -18.62 16.50 8.88
CA GLU A 390 -17.49 17.30 8.44
C GLU A 390 -16.15 16.62 8.73
N ARG A 391 -16.00 15.99 9.88
CA ARG A 391 -14.83 15.16 10.19
C ARG A 391 -14.70 13.98 9.23
N ALA A 392 -15.82 13.30 8.94
CA ALA A 392 -15.83 12.19 7.98
C ALA A 392 -15.45 12.63 6.55
N PHE A 393 -15.86 13.83 6.14
CA PHE A 393 -15.46 14.44 4.86
C PHE A 393 -13.95 14.68 4.77
N TRP A 394 -13.34 15.28 5.80
CA TRP A 394 -11.91 15.53 5.84
C TRP A 394 -11.08 14.25 6.00
N ASP A 395 -11.61 13.26 6.72
CA ASP A 395 -10.94 11.96 6.87
C ASP A 395 -10.79 11.26 5.52
N LYS A 396 -11.80 11.26 4.65
CA LYS A 396 -11.67 10.71 3.30
C LYS A 396 -10.61 11.41 2.49
N ARG A 397 -10.55 12.73 2.54
CA ARG A 397 -9.56 13.52 1.79
C ARG A 397 -8.13 13.25 2.24
N GLN A 398 -7.89 13.16 3.56
CA GLN A 398 -6.56 12.77 4.03
C GLN A 398 -6.21 11.33 3.65
N LEU A 399 -7.21 10.44 3.60
CA LEU A 399 -7.02 9.05 3.18
C LEU A 399 -6.65 8.95 1.69
N VAL A 400 -7.25 9.76 0.82
CA VAL A 400 -6.82 9.87 -0.60
C VAL A 400 -5.35 10.23 -0.69
N LYS A 401 -4.87 11.22 0.07
CA LYS A 401 -3.45 11.60 0.07
C LYS A 401 -2.56 10.47 0.60
N LYS A 402 -3.00 9.74 1.63
CA LYS A 402 -2.29 8.56 2.15
C LYS A 402 -2.17 7.47 1.10
N ILE A 403 -3.26 7.18 0.35
CA ILE A 403 -3.27 6.19 -0.73
C ILE A 403 -2.29 6.60 -1.83
N ASN A 404 -2.33 7.85 -2.28
CA ASN A 404 -1.45 8.38 -3.31
C ASN A 404 0.02 8.27 -2.89
N LEU A 405 0.37 8.71 -1.68
CA LEU A 405 1.72 8.63 -1.13
C LEU A 405 2.25 7.18 -1.09
N ASN A 406 1.44 6.24 -0.58
CA ASN A 406 1.86 4.85 -0.43
C ASN A 406 1.90 4.09 -1.77
N SER A 407 1.07 4.49 -2.74
CA SER A 407 0.99 3.81 -4.04
C SER A 407 2.07 4.25 -5.02
N LEU A 408 2.61 5.47 -4.87
CA LEU A 408 3.51 6.07 -5.85
C LEU A 408 4.77 5.24 -6.08
N TYR A 409 5.44 4.82 -5.02
CA TYR A 409 6.66 4.01 -5.14
C TYR A 409 6.42 2.72 -5.93
N GLY A 410 5.38 1.95 -5.55
CA GLY A 410 5.03 0.71 -6.24
C GLY A 410 4.61 0.94 -7.70
N ALA A 411 3.99 2.07 -8.00
CA ALA A 411 3.58 2.43 -9.35
C ALA A 411 4.78 2.77 -10.26
N ILE A 412 5.72 3.59 -9.79
CA ILE A 412 6.91 3.95 -10.60
C ILE A 412 7.88 2.79 -10.79
N LEU A 413 7.80 1.74 -9.97
CA LEU A 413 8.55 0.49 -10.14
C LEU A 413 7.90 -0.49 -11.11
N ASN A 414 6.67 -0.23 -11.56
CA ASN A 414 6.01 -1.08 -12.52
C ASN A 414 6.50 -0.76 -13.94
N PRO A 415 7.03 -1.74 -14.71
CA PRO A 415 7.48 -1.51 -16.08
C PRO A 415 6.40 -0.95 -17.01
N GLY A 416 5.11 -1.14 -16.67
CA GLY A 416 3.99 -0.52 -17.39
C GLY A 416 3.79 0.97 -17.10
N CYS A 417 4.50 1.54 -16.14
CA CYS A 417 4.45 2.97 -15.83
C CYS A 417 5.33 3.76 -16.80
N ARG A 418 4.84 4.89 -17.29
CA ARG A 418 5.56 5.83 -18.16
C ARG A 418 6.88 6.34 -17.55
N PHE A 419 6.89 6.51 -16.22
CA PHE A 419 8.00 7.05 -15.43
C PHE A 419 8.86 5.96 -14.79
N PHE A 420 8.72 4.72 -15.27
CA PHE A 420 9.54 3.62 -14.79
C PHE A 420 11.02 3.85 -15.08
N ASP A 421 11.82 3.78 -14.02
CA ASP A 421 13.28 3.69 -14.12
C ASP A 421 13.78 2.75 -13.01
N HIS A 422 14.43 1.64 -13.40
CA HIS A 422 14.91 0.64 -12.45
C HIS A 422 15.97 1.19 -11.49
N ARG A 423 16.74 2.22 -11.91
CA ARG A 423 17.75 2.88 -11.08
C ARG A 423 17.09 3.59 -9.91
N ILE A 424 15.98 4.31 -10.15
CA ILE A 424 15.18 4.96 -9.09
C ILE A 424 14.64 3.91 -8.11
N GLY A 425 14.13 2.80 -8.63
CA GLY A 425 13.62 1.71 -7.81
C GLY A 425 14.68 1.11 -6.89
N GLN A 426 15.84 0.76 -7.43
CA GLN A 426 16.96 0.23 -6.66
C GLN A 426 17.54 1.28 -5.71
N SER A 427 17.66 2.55 -6.14
CA SER A 427 18.09 3.64 -5.27
C SER A 427 17.21 3.73 -4.04
N THR A 428 15.90 3.67 -4.21
CA THR A 428 14.95 3.77 -3.09
C THR A 428 15.07 2.61 -2.12
N THR A 429 15.08 1.36 -2.62
CA THR A 429 15.13 0.18 -1.73
C THR A 429 16.49 0.01 -1.05
N LEU A 430 17.60 0.19 -1.76
CA LEU A 430 18.93 0.03 -1.17
C LEU A 430 19.25 1.15 -0.19
N THR A 431 18.83 2.38 -0.48
CA THR A 431 18.92 3.50 0.47
C THR A 431 18.07 3.23 1.71
N GLY A 432 16.84 2.71 1.53
CA GLY A 432 15.96 2.30 2.64
C GLY A 432 16.59 1.23 3.52
N ARG A 433 17.28 0.26 2.93
CA ARG A 433 18.05 -0.76 3.69
C ARG A 433 19.15 -0.13 4.54
N ALA A 434 19.90 0.83 4.00
CA ALA A 434 20.96 1.52 4.73
C ALA A 434 20.39 2.33 5.91
N ILE A 435 19.26 3.04 5.69
CA ILE A 435 18.59 3.83 6.75
C ILE A 435 18.03 2.91 7.84
N ALA A 436 17.36 1.81 7.49
CA ALA A 436 16.82 0.85 8.46
C ALA A 436 17.92 0.19 9.30
N LYS A 437 19.07 -0.11 8.71
CA LYS A 437 20.25 -0.61 9.44
C LYS A 437 20.84 0.45 10.35
N HIS A 438 20.97 1.70 9.88
CA HIS A 438 21.41 2.81 10.72
C HIS A 438 20.50 2.96 11.94
N MET A 439 19.19 2.99 11.73
CA MET A 439 18.22 3.08 12.83
C MET A 439 18.42 1.96 13.85
N SER A 440 18.53 0.71 13.39
CA SER A 440 18.76 -0.44 14.27
C SER A 440 20.08 -0.35 15.01
N ALA A 441 21.17 -0.01 14.31
CA ALA A 441 22.50 0.15 14.91
C ALA A 441 22.52 1.27 15.94
N LYS A 442 21.80 2.38 15.69
CA LYS A 442 21.74 3.51 16.60
C LYS A 442 20.92 3.21 17.85
N VAL A 443 19.83 2.47 17.73
CA VAL A 443 19.09 1.95 18.90
C VAL A 443 20.00 1.08 19.77
N ASN A 444 20.74 0.16 19.16
CA ASN A 444 21.67 -0.69 19.91
C ASN A 444 22.79 0.13 20.57
N GLU A 445 23.38 1.07 19.85
CA GLU A 445 24.43 1.94 20.38
C GLU A 445 23.98 2.77 21.58
N LEU A 446 22.78 3.35 21.52
CA LEU A 446 22.20 4.12 22.63
C LEU A 446 21.97 3.27 23.88
N LEU A 447 21.71 1.96 23.71
CA LEU A 447 21.47 1.04 24.83
C LEU A 447 22.74 0.33 25.32
N THR A 448 23.68 0.01 24.43
CA THR A 448 24.87 -0.83 24.76
C THR A 448 26.20 -0.12 24.59
N GLY A 449 26.25 0.99 23.88
CA GLY A 449 27.48 1.66 23.44
C GLY A 449 28.08 1.11 22.14
N GLU A 450 27.48 0.05 21.53
CA GLU A 450 27.98 -0.58 20.31
C GLU A 450 27.09 -0.28 19.11
N TYR A 451 27.67 0.29 18.05
CA TYR A 451 26.98 0.57 16.79
C TYR A 451 26.89 -0.71 15.94
N ASP A 452 25.87 -1.54 16.22
CA ASP A 452 25.62 -2.81 15.54
C ASP A 452 24.12 -3.00 15.29
N HIS A 453 23.72 -3.12 14.01
CA HIS A 453 22.33 -3.32 13.60
C HIS A 453 21.77 -4.71 13.91
N THR A 454 22.60 -5.62 14.37
CA THR A 454 22.26 -6.98 14.83
C THR A 454 22.55 -7.18 16.31
N GLY A 455 22.97 -6.13 17.01
CA GLY A 455 23.41 -6.15 18.41
C GLY A 455 22.36 -6.68 19.39
N ASP A 456 22.77 -6.88 20.64
CA ASP A 456 22.02 -7.67 21.63
C ASP A 456 20.60 -7.13 21.89
N CYS A 457 20.41 -5.82 21.82
CA CYS A 457 19.13 -5.21 22.05
C CYS A 457 18.18 -5.29 20.83
N ILE A 458 18.67 -5.63 19.63
CA ILE A 458 17.84 -5.72 18.42
C ILE A 458 17.21 -7.11 18.33
N VAL A 459 15.89 -7.15 18.24
CA VAL A 459 15.10 -8.40 18.15
C VAL A 459 14.74 -8.73 16.71
N TYR A 460 14.25 -7.72 15.94
CA TYR A 460 13.78 -7.91 14.55
C TYR A 460 13.76 -6.56 13.82
N GLY A 461 13.81 -6.60 12.50
CA GLY A 461 13.62 -5.43 11.63
C GLY A 461 12.89 -5.83 10.36
N ASP A 462 11.92 -5.02 9.93
CA ASP A 462 11.14 -5.25 8.71
C ASP A 462 10.93 -3.95 7.95
N THR A 463 11.60 -3.82 6.83
CA THR A 463 11.45 -2.71 5.88
C THR A 463 11.72 -1.32 6.49
N ASP A 464 10.82 -0.82 7.27
CA ASP A 464 10.77 0.53 7.88
C ASP A 464 10.71 0.51 9.42
N SER A 465 10.64 -0.68 10.02
CA SER A 465 10.54 -0.83 11.46
C SER A 465 11.69 -1.63 12.08
N VAL A 466 12.05 -1.27 13.30
CA VAL A 466 12.94 -2.03 14.18
C VAL A 466 12.22 -2.40 15.46
N TYR A 467 12.31 -3.67 15.85
CA TYR A 467 11.86 -4.21 17.13
C TYR A 467 13.08 -4.45 18.01
N PHE A 468 13.06 -3.94 19.23
CA PHE A 468 14.17 -3.98 20.17
C PHE A 468 13.70 -4.17 21.60
N SER A 469 14.64 -4.50 22.49
CA SER A 469 14.39 -4.60 23.93
C SER A 469 15.59 -4.08 24.71
N ALA A 470 15.35 -3.20 25.67
CA ALA A 470 16.37 -2.78 26.62
C ALA A 470 16.61 -3.83 27.73
N TRP A 471 15.74 -4.82 27.87
CA TRP A 471 15.76 -5.80 28.95
C TRP A 471 17.09 -6.55 29.08
N PRO A 472 17.77 -6.99 28.00
CA PRO A 472 19.07 -7.64 28.12
C PRO A 472 20.11 -6.83 28.89
N VAL A 473 20.05 -5.52 28.84
CA VAL A 473 21.02 -4.61 29.47
C VAL A 473 20.62 -4.24 30.89
N ILE A 474 19.32 -4.00 31.14
CA ILE A 474 18.85 -3.44 32.41
C ILE A 474 18.39 -4.47 33.44
N LYS A 475 18.18 -5.74 33.05
CA LYS A 475 17.59 -6.79 33.92
C LYS A 475 18.29 -6.98 35.26
N ASP A 476 19.62 -6.86 35.30
CA ASP A 476 20.41 -7.07 36.51
C ASP A 476 20.27 -5.89 37.47
N ASP A 477 20.22 -4.67 36.96
CA ASP A 477 20.00 -3.45 37.75
C ASP A 477 18.57 -3.37 38.29
N VAL A 478 17.59 -3.80 37.51
CA VAL A 478 16.20 -3.93 37.95
C VAL A 478 16.07 -5.00 39.02
N SER A 479 16.68 -6.19 38.80
CA SER A 479 16.61 -7.32 39.74
C SER A 479 17.32 -7.03 41.07
N SER A 480 18.36 -6.21 41.04
CA SER A 480 19.09 -5.76 42.24
C SER A 480 18.46 -4.55 42.93
N GLY A 481 17.39 -4.01 42.40
CA GLY A 481 16.70 -2.83 42.96
C GLY A 481 17.44 -1.50 42.75
N LYS A 482 18.44 -1.46 41.88
CA LYS A 482 19.17 -0.23 41.52
C LYS A 482 18.38 0.64 40.55
N MET A 483 17.49 0.03 39.75
CA MET A 483 16.64 0.70 38.77
C MET A 483 15.18 0.35 39.05
N ASP A 484 14.33 1.38 39.14
CA ASP A 484 12.87 1.18 39.12
C ASP A 484 12.42 0.96 37.69
N TRP A 485 11.65 -0.12 37.48
CA TRP A 485 11.21 -0.52 36.15
C TRP A 485 9.76 -0.98 36.14
N GLY A 486 9.01 -0.43 35.21
CA GLY A 486 7.61 -0.74 34.99
C GLY A 486 7.14 -0.25 33.62
N LYS A 487 5.83 -0.29 33.41
CA LYS A 487 5.24 0.10 32.13
C LYS A 487 5.57 1.53 31.72
N GLU A 488 5.41 2.48 32.63
CA GLU A 488 5.65 3.90 32.37
C GLU A 488 7.11 4.20 32.11
N GLN A 489 8.03 3.63 32.89
CA GLN A 489 9.47 3.78 32.69
C GLN A 489 9.91 3.21 31.32
N CYS A 490 9.36 2.05 30.92
CA CYS A 490 9.63 1.45 29.63
C CYS A 490 9.15 2.34 28.48
N ILE A 491 7.93 2.85 28.55
CA ILE A 491 7.38 3.73 27.52
C ILE A 491 8.19 5.01 27.42
N GLN A 492 8.50 5.64 28.55
CA GLN A 492 9.29 6.88 28.59
C GLN A 492 10.69 6.66 27.99
N LEU A 493 11.38 5.57 28.35
CA LEU A 493 12.69 5.27 27.77
C LEU A 493 12.59 5.08 26.26
N TYR A 494 11.58 4.36 25.76
CA TYR A 494 11.45 4.07 24.34
C TYR A 494 11.00 5.28 23.52
N ASP A 495 10.24 6.20 24.10
CA ASP A 495 9.96 7.51 23.51
C ASP A 495 11.25 8.33 23.36
N GLN A 496 12.07 8.40 24.41
CA GLN A 496 13.37 9.09 24.39
C GLN A 496 14.36 8.47 23.39
N LEU A 497 14.36 7.13 23.26
CA LEU A 497 15.16 6.44 22.23
C LEU A 497 14.71 6.82 20.82
N GLY A 498 13.41 6.88 20.57
CA GLY A 498 12.86 7.32 19.28
C GLY A 498 13.28 8.75 18.93
N GLU A 499 13.21 9.66 19.88
CA GLU A 499 13.66 11.05 19.70
C GLU A 499 15.17 11.12 19.43
N ALA A 500 16.00 10.43 20.22
CA ALA A 500 17.45 10.41 20.06
C ALA A 500 17.90 9.81 18.72
N VAL A 501 17.19 8.78 18.22
CA VAL A 501 17.44 8.23 16.89
C VAL A 501 17.10 9.25 15.80
N ASN A 502 15.99 9.97 15.92
CA ASN A 502 15.58 11.00 14.97
C ASN A 502 16.63 12.09 14.81
N GLU A 503 17.27 12.51 15.88
CA GLU A 503 18.32 13.52 15.85
C GLU A 503 19.54 13.09 15.01
N THR A 504 19.69 11.80 14.76
CA THR A 504 20.84 11.29 13.97
C THR A 504 20.59 11.26 12.47
N PHE A 505 19.34 11.22 12.01
CA PHE A 505 19.04 11.10 10.58
C PHE A 505 19.59 12.24 9.73
N PRO A 506 19.49 13.53 10.11
CA PRO A 506 20.00 14.60 9.26
C PRO A 506 21.50 14.46 8.97
N SER A 507 22.32 14.16 9.99
CA SER A 507 23.76 13.97 9.83
C SER A 507 24.12 12.67 9.12
N PHE A 508 23.36 11.59 9.38
CA PHE A 508 23.53 10.34 8.66
C PHE A 508 23.26 10.50 7.16
N MET A 509 22.15 11.13 6.79
CA MET A 509 21.78 11.36 5.39
C MET A 509 22.79 12.25 4.67
N GLU A 510 23.29 13.29 5.35
CA GLU A 510 24.35 14.17 4.82
C GLU A 510 25.65 13.38 4.59
N THR A 511 26.09 12.61 5.55
CA THR A 511 27.34 11.83 5.45
C THR A 511 27.22 10.66 4.49
N ALA A 512 26.11 9.92 4.57
CA ALA A 512 25.93 8.70 3.79
C ALA A 512 25.63 8.95 2.31
N PHE A 513 24.87 9.98 1.98
CA PHE A 513 24.35 10.20 0.62
C PHE A 513 24.72 11.55 0.01
N HIS A 514 25.48 12.37 0.72
CA HIS A 514 25.86 13.74 0.29
C HIS A 514 24.64 14.64 0.01
N THR A 515 23.52 14.38 0.68
CA THR A 515 22.37 15.29 0.66
C THR A 515 22.56 16.43 1.66
N THR A 516 21.79 17.50 1.56
CA THR A 516 21.89 18.58 2.54
C THR A 516 21.22 18.19 3.86
N ARG A 517 21.68 18.75 4.97
CA ARG A 517 21.09 18.53 6.29
C ARG A 517 19.57 18.80 6.30
N LYS A 518 19.13 19.87 5.64
CA LYS A 518 17.71 20.21 5.48
C LYS A 518 16.90 19.08 4.81
N HIS A 519 17.44 18.45 3.80
CA HIS A 519 16.77 17.32 3.14
C HIS A 519 16.87 16.05 3.99
N GLY A 520 17.90 15.89 4.78
CA GLY A 520 18.03 14.80 5.76
C GLY A 520 16.97 14.84 6.87
N GLU A 521 16.52 16.05 7.26
CA GLU A 521 15.43 16.27 8.25
C GLU A 521 14.07 15.71 7.79
N ILE A 522 13.91 15.37 6.50
CA ILE A 522 12.69 14.71 5.99
C ILE A 522 12.56 13.28 6.55
N MET A 523 13.69 12.63 6.86
CA MET A 523 13.68 11.32 7.48
C MET A 523 13.31 11.43 8.96
N ALA A 524 12.25 10.73 9.34
CA ALA A 524 11.77 10.70 10.72
C ALA A 524 11.16 9.34 11.03
N GLY A 525 11.34 8.91 12.27
CA GLY A 525 10.67 7.72 12.81
C GLY A 525 9.98 8.08 14.13
N ALA A 526 9.05 7.23 14.53
CA ALA A 526 8.36 7.36 15.79
C ALA A 526 8.28 6.02 16.50
N ARG A 527 8.24 6.05 17.84
CA ARG A 527 7.93 4.86 18.60
C ARG A 527 6.48 4.44 18.28
N GLU A 528 6.31 3.24 17.72
CA GLU A 528 4.99 2.69 17.39
C GLU A 528 4.44 1.87 18.56
N VAL A 529 5.10 0.78 18.93
CA VAL A 529 4.61 -0.20 19.90
C VAL A 529 5.50 -0.28 21.13
N VAL A 530 4.89 -0.45 22.30
CA VAL A 530 5.52 -1.01 23.51
C VAL A 530 4.71 -2.21 23.94
N ALA A 531 5.38 -3.33 24.14
CA ALA A 531 4.79 -4.59 24.55
C ALA A 531 5.48 -5.18 25.78
N LEU A 532 4.71 -5.78 26.69
CA LEU A 532 5.25 -6.51 27.85
C LEU A 532 6.06 -7.73 27.39
N LYS A 533 5.56 -8.41 26.36
CA LYS A 533 6.18 -9.60 25.79
C LYS A 533 5.97 -9.64 24.28
N GLY A 534 7.00 -10.10 23.56
CA GLY A 534 6.93 -10.35 22.14
C GLY A 534 7.48 -11.75 21.81
N LEU A 535 6.71 -12.55 21.10
CA LEU A 535 7.10 -13.86 20.61
C LEU A 535 7.45 -13.75 19.12
N PHE A 536 8.71 -13.96 18.77
CA PHE A 536 9.19 -13.91 17.38
C PHE A 536 9.54 -15.31 16.89
N ILE A 537 8.92 -15.74 15.80
CA ILE A 537 9.02 -17.09 15.26
C ILE A 537 9.90 -17.12 14.01
N THR A 538 9.55 -16.31 13.02
CA THR A 538 10.27 -16.16 11.75
C THR A 538 9.96 -14.79 11.13
N LYS A 539 10.60 -14.47 9.99
CA LYS A 539 10.34 -13.23 9.25
C LYS A 539 8.83 -13.05 9.03
N LYS A 540 8.30 -11.88 9.39
CA LYS A 540 6.89 -11.50 9.27
C LYS A 540 5.90 -12.38 10.07
N ARG A 541 6.37 -13.14 11.07
CA ARG A 541 5.52 -13.93 11.95
C ARG A 541 5.92 -13.75 13.41
N TYR A 542 5.17 -12.93 14.09
CA TYR A 542 5.35 -12.64 15.52
C TYR A 542 4.02 -12.29 16.18
N ALA A 543 3.98 -12.36 17.50
CA ALA A 543 2.87 -11.90 18.31
C ALA A 543 3.40 -11.08 19.49
N ALA A 544 2.76 -9.98 19.81
CA ALA A 544 3.14 -9.08 20.89
C ALA A 544 1.96 -8.75 21.82
N LEU A 545 2.22 -8.71 23.10
CA LEU A 545 1.27 -8.27 24.13
C LEU A 545 1.46 -6.77 24.36
N VAL A 546 0.77 -5.97 23.56
CA VAL A 546 0.93 -4.52 23.44
C VAL A 546 0.28 -3.81 24.62
N ILE A 547 1.01 -2.91 25.27
CA ILE A 547 0.54 -2.04 26.35
C ILE A 547 0.38 -0.59 25.92
N ASP A 548 1.09 -0.19 24.85
CA ASP A 548 0.95 1.13 24.22
C ASP A 548 1.17 1.02 22.72
N ASN A 549 0.35 1.70 21.93
CA ASN A 549 0.53 1.85 20.50
C ASN A 549 0.32 3.31 20.12
N GLU A 550 1.38 3.98 19.68
CA GLU A 550 1.36 5.39 19.31
C GLU A 550 0.74 6.32 20.37
N GLY A 551 0.97 6.03 21.66
CA GLY A 551 0.42 6.78 22.79
C GLY A 551 -0.96 6.31 23.28
N GLN A 552 -1.59 5.36 22.58
CA GLN A 552 -2.83 4.73 23.06
C GLN A 552 -2.52 3.59 24.04
N ARG A 553 -2.94 3.76 25.29
CA ARG A 553 -2.77 2.76 26.36
C ARG A 553 -3.82 1.64 26.24
N PHE A 554 -3.40 0.38 26.44
CA PHE A 554 -4.27 -0.80 26.37
C PHE A 554 -4.42 -1.56 27.70
N ASP A 555 -3.76 -1.14 28.75
CA ASP A 555 -3.87 -1.76 30.05
C ASP A 555 -4.52 -0.79 31.02
N ILE A 556 -5.79 -1.03 31.27
CA ILE A 556 -6.58 -0.35 32.27
C ILE A 556 -7.11 -1.43 33.22
N ASP A 557 -6.87 -1.28 34.50
CA ASP A 557 -7.42 -2.13 35.60
C ASP A 557 -6.97 -3.61 35.56
N GLY A 558 -5.69 -3.89 35.25
CA GLY A 558 -5.13 -5.23 35.36
C GLY A 558 -5.55 -6.19 34.22
N LYS A 559 -6.19 -5.70 33.16
CA LYS A 559 -6.43 -6.48 31.95
C LYS A 559 -5.17 -6.53 31.10
N LEU A 560 -4.90 -7.71 30.54
CA LEU A 560 -3.80 -7.91 29.58
C LEU A 560 -3.95 -6.97 28.37
N GLY A 561 -2.84 -6.45 27.88
CA GLY A 561 -2.80 -5.58 26.72
C GLY A 561 -3.36 -6.23 25.45
N LYS A 562 -3.53 -5.42 24.40
CA LYS A 562 -4.03 -5.89 23.11
C LYS A 562 -3.03 -6.83 22.44
N MET A 563 -3.46 -8.00 21.98
CA MET A 563 -2.63 -8.90 21.18
C MET A 563 -2.49 -8.35 19.76
N LYS A 564 -1.24 -8.06 19.36
CA LYS A 564 -0.88 -7.79 17.96
C LYS A 564 -0.17 -9.03 17.41
N ALA A 565 -0.70 -9.64 16.37
CA ALA A 565 -0.09 -10.78 15.67
C ALA A 565 -0.02 -10.48 14.18
N MET A 566 1.08 -10.87 13.54
CA MET A 566 1.32 -10.79 12.10
C MET A 566 1.74 -12.15 11.55
#